data_203bc17cd0a1e0e25279eba78db1785a
#
_entry.id   203bc17cd0a1e0e25279eba78db1785a
#
_cell.length_a   1.000
_cell.length_b   1.000
_cell.length_c   1.000
_cell.angle_alpha   90.00
_cell.angle_beta   90.00
_cell.angle_gamma   90.00
#
_symmetry.space_group_name_H-M   'P 1'
#
loop_
_entity.id
_entity.type
_entity.pdbx_description
1 polymer ?
#
loop_
_entity_poly.entity_id
_entity_poly.type
_entity_poly.pdbx_seq_one_letter_code
_entity_poly.pdbx_strand_id
1 'polypeptide(L)'
;MENNQHSSAPLTEEQGQVLVTLARHTIMEKLGRTVPASRADGENSTPADKRFQAHCGTFVTLKIKGQLRGCIGNLTSTETIWDGIRRNAVNAAFHDPRFSPLTDNELDNTEIEVSILTEPRLLHYQNAEELTRKLRAHIDGVIIRKGHASATFLPQVWEQLPQPEKFLSHLCMKAGLPSYAWKDQELEVLTYQVQYFEEK
;
A
#
# COMPACT_ATOMS: atom_id res chain seq x y z
N MET A 1 22.08 21.66 -10.38
CA MET A 1 21.69 20.41 -9.68
C MET A 1 20.26 20.16 -10.09
N GLU A 2 20.07 19.29 -11.08
CA GLU A 2 18.75 19.00 -11.64
C GLU A 2 17.94 18.17 -10.64
N ASN A 3 16.83 18.76 -10.18
CA ASN A 3 15.82 18.04 -9.41
C ASN A 3 15.21 16.96 -10.29
N ASN A 4 15.65 15.74 -10.13
CA ASN A 4 15.11 14.56 -10.79
C ASN A 4 13.73 14.24 -10.17
N GLN A 5 12.70 15.00 -10.55
CA GLN A 5 11.31 14.72 -10.22
C GLN A 5 10.85 13.54 -11.09
N HIS A 6 11.21 12.33 -10.70
CA HIS A 6 10.56 11.13 -11.20
C HIS A 6 9.22 10.95 -10.48
N SER A 7 8.27 11.84 -10.77
CA SER A 7 6.87 11.50 -10.63
C SER A 7 6.56 10.48 -11.72
N SER A 8 6.73 9.19 -11.43
CA SER A 8 6.33 8.16 -12.36
C SER A 8 4.82 8.32 -12.59
N ALA A 9 4.42 8.47 -13.87
CA ALA A 9 3.00 8.50 -14.22
C ALA A 9 2.30 7.27 -13.64
N PRO A 10 1.00 7.38 -13.29
CA PRO A 10 0.23 6.24 -12.78
C PRO A 10 0.39 5.00 -13.68
N LEU A 11 0.36 3.82 -13.09
CA LEU A 11 0.31 2.57 -13.84
C LEU A 11 -1.03 2.48 -14.59
N THR A 12 -1.00 1.90 -15.79
CA THR A 12 -2.23 1.60 -16.52
C THR A 12 -2.95 0.39 -15.88
N GLU A 13 -4.23 0.23 -16.20
CA GLU A 13 -5.00 -0.94 -15.74
C GLU A 13 -4.34 -2.26 -16.18
N GLU A 14 -3.82 -2.34 -17.41
CA GLU A 14 -3.12 -3.53 -17.92
C GLU A 14 -1.86 -3.83 -17.09
N GLN A 15 -1.08 -2.80 -16.75
CA GLN A 15 0.09 -2.95 -15.87
C GLN A 15 -0.32 -3.41 -14.47
N GLY A 16 -1.42 -2.88 -13.94
CA GLY A 16 -1.97 -3.32 -12.66
C GLY A 16 -2.37 -4.79 -12.68
N GLN A 17 -3.04 -5.25 -13.73
CA GLN A 17 -3.44 -6.65 -13.89
C GLN A 17 -2.24 -7.61 -13.98
N VAL A 18 -1.11 -7.17 -14.58
CA VAL A 18 0.15 -7.93 -14.54
C VAL A 18 0.64 -8.14 -13.11
N LEU A 19 0.57 -7.10 -12.26
CA LEU A 19 1.00 -7.20 -10.86
C LEU A 19 0.04 -8.06 -10.01
N VAL A 20 -1.25 -8.01 -10.26
CA VAL A 20 -2.24 -8.90 -9.63
C VAL A 20 -1.98 -10.36 -10.00
N THR A 21 -1.74 -10.63 -11.29
CA THR A 21 -1.36 -11.97 -11.78
C THR A 21 -0.05 -12.45 -11.15
N LEU A 22 0.95 -11.56 -11.04
CA LEU A 22 2.23 -11.86 -10.38
C LEU A 22 2.01 -12.28 -8.93
N ALA A 23 1.18 -11.56 -8.17
CA ALA A 23 0.87 -11.90 -6.79
C ALA A 23 0.21 -13.28 -6.68
N ARG A 24 -0.76 -13.58 -7.54
CA ARG A 24 -1.43 -14.90 -7.59
C ARG A 24 -0.46 -16.03 -7.91
N HIS A 25 0.34 -15.88 -8.96
CA HIS A 25 1.32 -16.88 -9.37
C HIS A 25 2.35 -17.16 -8.26
N THR A 26 2.83 -16.10 -7.60
CA THR A 26 3.75 -16.23 -6.47
C THR A 26 3.15 -17.05 -5.31
N ILE A 27 1.86 -16.86 -5.00
CA ILE A 27 1.17 -17.66 -3.98
C ILE A 27 0.98 -19.10 -4.46
N MET A 28 0.59 -19.32 -5.73
CA MET A 28 0.46 -20.66 -6.34
C MET A 28 1.76 -21.45 -6.27
N GLU A 29 2.87 -20.85 -6.67
CA GLU A 29 4.21 -21.45 -6.60
C GLU A 29 4.55 -21.89 -5.16
N LYS A 30 4.25 -21.02 -4.18
CA LYS A 30 4.51 -21.31 -2.77
C LYS A 30 3.66 -22.46 -2.24
N LEU A 31 2.46 -22.67 -2.78
CA LEU A 31 1.58 -23.80 -2.50
C LEU A 31 1.94 -25.07 -3.30
N GLY A 32 2.93 -25.00 -4.20
CA GLY A 32 3.33 -26.13 -5.05
C GLY A 32 2.38 -26.37 -6.23
N ARG A 33 1.53 -25.40 -6.58
CA ARG A 33 0.67 -25.48 -7.77
C ARG A 33 1.45 -25.16 -9.04
N THR A 34 1.08 -25.81 -10.15
CA THR A 34 1.59 -25.45 -11.46
C THR A 34 1.05 -24.08 -11.88
N VAL A 35 1.95 -23.18 -12.21
CA VAL A 35 1.63 -21.85 -12.74
C VAL A 35 1.51 -21.92 -14.26
N PRO A 36 0.45 -21.36 -14.86
CA PRO A 36 0.37 -21.25 -16.32
C PRO A 36 1.56 -20.47 -16.86
N ALA A 37 2.20 -20.98 -17.92
CA ALA A 37 3.29 -20.28 -18.58
C ALA A 37 2.77 -18.97 -19.20
N SER A 38 2.85 -17.87 -18.47
CA SER A 38 2.56 -16.52 -18.97
C SER A 38 3.88 -15.82 -19.31
N ARG A 39 3.83 -14.81 -20.18
CA ARG A 39 5.02 -14.12 -20.73
C ARG A 39 5.92 -13.43 -19.69
N ALA A 40 5.62 -13.54 -18.41
CA ALA A 40 6.34 -12.90 -17.31
C ALA A 40 7.02 -13.89 -16.35
N ASP A 41 6.94 -15.19 -16.59
CA ASP A 41 7.18 -16.20 -15.57
C ASP A 41 8.55 -16.87 -15.69
N GLY A 42 9.44 -16.42 -14.86
CA GLY A 42 10.61 -17.14 -14.39
C GLY A 42 10.96 -16.56 -13.02
N GLU A 43 11.30 -17.40 -12.05
CA GLU A 43 11.72 -16.96 -10.69
C GLU A 43 12.81 -15.87 -10.69
N ASN A 44 13.46 -15.62 -11.85
CA ASN A 44 14.50 -14.62 -12.06
C ASN A 44 14.24 -13.71 -13.27
N SER A 45 13.02 -13.68 -13.86
CA SER A 45 12.77 -12.79 -15.00
C SER A 45 12.55 -11.36 -14.52
N THR A 46 13.47 -10.51 -14.91
CA THR A 46 13.30 -9.06 -14.79
C THR A 46 12.10 -8.66 -15.67
N PRO A 47 11.11 -7.93 -15.14
CA PRO A 47 9.96 -7.52 -15.92
C PRO A 47 10.40 -6.70 -17.15
N ALA A 48 9.78 -6.94 -18.29
CA ALA A 48 10.05 -6.21 -19.51
C ALA A 48 9.68 -4.71 -19.39
N ASP A 49 8.69 -4.40 -18.55
CA ASP A 49 8.28 -3.02 -18.30
C ASP A 49 9.15 -2.37 -17.20
N LYS A 50 9.92 -1.34 -17.59
CA LYS A 50 10.78 -0.57 -16.71
C LYS A 50 10.03 0.09 -15.54
N ARG A 51 8.71 0.28 -15.63
CA ARG A 51 7.89 0.86 -14.55
C ARG A 51 7.87 -0.03 -13.32
N PHE A 52 7.94 -1.34 -13.48
CA PHE A 52 7.99 -2.28 -12.37
C PHE A 52 9.32 -2.27 -11.61
N GLN A 53 10.34 -1.61 -12.18
CA GLN A 53 11.62 -1.37 -11.52
C GLN A 53 11.62 -0.12 -10.60
N ALA A 54 10.53 0.67 -10.63
CA ALA A 54 10.41 1.81 -9.72
C ALA A 54 10.33 1.33 -8.26
N HIS A 55 10.91 2.13 -7.36
CA HIS A 55 10.88 1.87 -5.92
C HIS A 55 9.74 2.66 -5.29
N CYS A 56 8.74 1.97 -4.76
CA CYS A 56 7.64 2.60 -4.02
C CYS A 56 7.00 1.63 -3.03
N GLY A 57 6.16 2.16 -2.16
CA GLY A 57 5.38 1.33 -1.24
C GLY A 57 4.41 0.43 -2.00
N THR A 58 4.26 -0.80 -1.54
CA THR A 58 3.33 -1.77 -2.12
C THR A 58 2.61 -2.54 -1.02
N PHE A 59 1.35 -2.92 -1.27
CA PHE A 59 0.61 -3.85 -0.41
C PHE A 59 -0.04 -4.92 -1.28
N VAL A 60 -0.18 -6.10 -0.69
CA VAL A 60 -1.02 -7.18 -1.23
C VAL A 60 -2.07 -7.51 -0.18
N THR A 61 -3.34 -7.46 -0.60
CA THR A 61 -4.50 -7.76 0.22
C THR A 61 -5.21 -8.99 -0.35
N LEU A 62 -5.52 -9.92 0.51
CA LEU A 62 -6.26 -11.14 0.20
C LEU A 62 -7.65 -11.04 0.86
N LYS A 63 -8.68 -11.31 0.08
CA LYS A 63 -10.08 -11.33 0.56
C LYS A 63 -10.72 -12.67 0.20
N ILE A 64 -11.60 -13.17 1.06
CA ILE A 64 -12.48 -14.31 0.74
C ILE A 64 -13.90 -13.86 1.03
N LYS A 65 -14.77 -13.90 0.01
CA LYS A 65 -16.17 -13.42 0.09
C LYS A 65 -16.24 -11.97 0.63
N GLY A 66 -15.34 -11.10 0.14
CA GLY A 66 -15.24 -9.71 0.55
C GLY A 66 -14.65 -9.47 1.96
N GLN A 67 -14.31 -10.53 2.70
CA GLN A 67 -13.72 -10.43 4.05
C GLN A 67 -12.20 -10.48 3.98
N LEU A 68 -11.53 -9.64 4.78
CA LEU A 68 -10.08 -9.65 4.88
C LEU A 68 -9.56 -11.04 5.29
N ARG A 69 -8.61 -11.60 4.53
CA ARG A 69 -7.94 -12.88 4.78
C ARG A 69 -6.44 -12.73 5.00
N GLY A 70 -5.86 -11.64 4.56
CA GLY A 70 -4.47 -11.28 4.76
C GLY A 70 -4.16 -9.94 4.10
N CYS A 71 -3.26 -9.14 4.70
CA CYS A 71 -2.82 -7.88 4.12
C CYS A 71 -1.46 -7.49 4.68
N ILE A 72 -0.44 -7.50 3.84
CA ILE A 72 0.92 -7.09 4.19
C ILE A 72 1.48 -6.16 3.13
N GLY A 73 2.26 -5.17 3.55
CA GLY A 73 2.95 -4.26 2.68
C GLY A 73 3.86 -3.29 3.40
N ASN A 74 4.49 -2.42 2.64
CA ASN A 74 5.38 -1.37 3.13
C ASN A 74 4.97 -0.02 2.55
N LEU A 75 5.05 1.03 3.36
CA LEU A 75 4.79 2.42 2.93
C LEU A 75 5.90 2.99 2.06
N THR A 76 7.14 2.65 2.39
CA THR A 76 8.33 3.04 1.65
C THR A 76 9.06 1.78 1.26
N SER A 77 9.59 1.72 0.06
CA SER A 77 10.28 0.55 -0.40
C SER A 77 11.73 0.83 -0.75
N THR A 78 12.61 -0.06 -0.32
CA THR A 78 13.99 -0.16 -0.77
C THR A 78 14.14 -1.13 -1.95
N GLU A 79 13.06 -1.75 -2.37
CA GLU A 79 12.98 -2.72 -3.45
C GLU A 79 12.07 -2.25 -4.57
N THR A 80 12.12 -2.93 -5.71
CA THR A 80 11.26 -2.63 -6.86
C THR A 80 9.79 -2.96 -6.59
N ILE A 81 8.86 -2.38 -7.36
CA ILE A 81 7.45 -2.77 -7.33
C ILE A 81 7.32 -4.29 -7.52
N TRP A 82 8.02 -4.84 -8.49
CA TRP A 82 7.98 -6.25 -8.84
C TRP A 82 8.35 -7.15 -7.65
N ASP A 83 9.49 -6.89 -7.02
CA ASP A 83 9.96 -7.68 -5.90
C ASP A 83 9.11 -7.46 -4.65
N GLY A 84 8.65 -6.23 -4.44
CA GLY A 84 7.75 -5.86 -3.35
C GLY A 84 6.42 -6.61 -3.41
N ILE A 85 5.82 -6.73 -4.59
CA ILE A 85 4.57 -7.48 -4.78
C ILE A 85 4.79 -8.97 -4.53
N ARG A 86 5.85 -9.58 -5.07
CA ARG A 86 6.17 -10.99 -4.80
C ARG A 86 6.35 -11.27 -3.31
N ARG A 87 7.16 -10.47 -2.64
CA ARG A 87 7.38 -10.63 -1.20
C ARG A 87 6.10 -10.42 -0.39
N ASN A 88 5.34 -9.37 -0.69
CA ASN A 88 4.13 -9.05 0.04
C ASN A 88 3.00 -10.06 -0.22
N ALA A 89 2.94 -10.68 -1.40
CA ALA A 89 2.02 -11.78 -1.71
C ALA A 89 2.28 -12.99 -0.79
N VAL A 90 3.55 -13.41 -0.66
CA VAL A 90 3.94 -14.49 0.26
C VAL A 90 3.62 -14.11 1.70
N ASN A 91 3.96 -12.90 2.11
CA ASN A 91 3.75 -12.46 3.49
C ASN A 91 2.25 -12.32 3.84
N ALA A 92 1.43 -11.80 2.93
CA ALA A 92 -0.02 -11.71 3.14
C ALA A 92 -0.68 -13.09 3.23
N ALA A 93 -0.20 -14.06 2.44
CA ALA A 93 -0.77 -15.40 2.42
C ALA A 93 -0.31 -16.26 3.61
N PHE A 94 0.93 -16.15 4.04
CA PHE A 94 1.53 -17.13 4.95
C PHE A 94 2.11 -16.55 6.24
N HIS A 95 2.32 -15.24 6.32
CA HIS A 95 3.02 -14.60 7.45
C HIS A 95 2.27 -13.42 8.07
N ASP A 96 0.99 -13.22 7.72
CA ASP A 96 0.15 -12.24 8.42
C ASP A 96 -0.23 -12.80 9.79
N PRO A 97 0.23 -12.19 10.91
CA PRO A 97 0.05 -12.77 12.25
C PRO A 97 -1.42 -12.80 12.72
N ARG A 98 -2.32 -12.15 12.00
CA ARG A 98 -3.76 -12.15 12.32
C ARG A 98 -4.48 -13.40 11.83
N PHE A 99 -3.86 -14.16 10.92
CA PHE A 99 -4.48 -15.30 10.24
C PHE A 99 -3.53 -16.50 10.21
N SER A 100 -4.10 -17.70 10.11
CA SER A 100 -3.33 -18.90 9.78
C SER A 100 -2.81 -18.85 8.34
N PRO A 101 -1.71 -19.54 8.00
CA PRO A 101 -1.26 -19.64 6.62
C PRO A 101 -2.39 -20.06 5.67
N LEU A 102 -2.42 -19.42 4.48
CA LEU A 102 -3.40 -19.73 3.44
C LEU A 102 -3.25 -21.18 2.98
N THR A 103 -4.36 -21.89 2.88
CA THR A 103 -4.39 -23.26 2.38
C THR A 103 -4.66 -23.32 0.87
N ASP A 104 -4.30 -24.44 0.27
CA ASP A 104 -4.54 -24.69 -1.16
C ASP A 104 -6.04 -24.57 -1.53
N ASN A 105 -6.93 -25.09 -0.70
CA ASN A 105 -8.38 -25.03 -0.93
C ASN A 105 -8.96 -23.60 -0.81
N GLU A 106 -8.31 -22.71 -0.10
CA GLU A 106 -8.77 -21.32 0.04
C GLU A 106 -8.41 -20.49 -1.17
N LEU A 107 -7.30 -20.81 -1.86
CA LEU A 107 -6.77 -19.98 -2.95
C LEU A 107 -7.79 -19.75 -4.07
N ASP A 108 -8.59 -20.77 -4.43
CA ASP A 108 -9.58 -20.66 -5.51
C ASP A 108 -10.73 -19.70 -5.19
N ASN A 109 -10.94 -19.41 -3.91
CA ASN A 109 -11.95 -18.47 -3.42
C ASN A 109 -11.33 -17.14 -2.91
N THR A 110 -10.04 -16.98 -3.11
CA THR A 110 -9.32 -15.77 -2.67
C THR A 110 -9.29 -14.75 -3.80
N GLU A 111 -9.73 -13.55 -3.52
CA GLU A 111 -9.60 -12.36 -4.36
C GLU A 111 -8.33 -11.62 -3.96
N ILE A 112 -7.53 -11.20 -4.93
CA ILE A 112 -6.26 -10.50 -4.71
C ILE A 112 -6.39 -9.05 -5.14
N GLU A 113 -5.99 -8.15 -4.24
CA GLU A 113 -5.85 -6.72 -4.50
C GLU A 113 -4.38 -6.32 -4.32
N VAL A 114 -3.88 -5.54 -5.25
CA VAL A 114 -2.54 -4.94 -5.21
C VAL A 114 -2.66 -3.43 -5.08
N SER A 115 -1.93 -2.86 -4.13
CA SER A 115 -1.86 -1.42 -3.91
C SER A 115 -0.44 -0.90 -4.20
N ILE A 116 -0.35 0.14 -5.02
CA ILE A 116 0.89 0.83 -5.36
C ILE A 116 0.82 2.25 -4.80
N LEU A 117 1.78 2.62 -3.96
CA LEU A 117 1.80 3.90 -3.28
C LEU A 117 2.72 4.88 -4.02
N THR A 118 2.29 6.13 -4.11
CA THR A 118 3.22 7.20 -4.50
C THR A 118 4.23 7.47 -3.39
N GLU A 119 5.36 8.07 -3.75
CA GLU A 119 6.33 8.53 -2.74
C GLU A 119 5.67 9.54 -1.80
N PRO A 120 5.79 9.37 -0.46
CA PRO A 120 5.26 10.32 0.50
C PRO A 120 5.91 11.69 0.35
N ARG A 121 5.10 12.75 0.31
CA ARG A 121 5.54 14.14 0.18
C ARG A 121 5.14 14.94 1.41
N LEU A 122 6.08 15.75 1.90
CA LEU A 122 5.83 16.64 3.02
C LEU A 122 4.71 17.64 2.67
N LEU A 123 3.70 17.70 3.53
CA LEU A 123 2.62 18.67 3.44
C LEU A 123 2.96 19.89 4.30
N HIS A 124 3.30 20.99 3.64
CA HIS A 124 3.56 22.26 4.34
C HIS A 124 2.24 22.92 4.74
N TYR A 125 2.12 23.30 6.00
CA TYR A 125 0.96 24.01 6.55
C TYR A 125 1.40 24.96 7.67
N GLN A 126 0.63 26.03 7.92
CA GLN A 126 0.94 27.06 8.92
C GLN A 126 0.17 26.87 10.22
N ASN A 127 -1.01 26.24 10.17
CA ASN A 127 -1.88 26.01 11.32
C ASN A 127 -2.83 24.82 11.06
N ALA A 128 -3.54 24.41 12.10
CA ALA A 128 -4.45 23.28 12.07
C ALA A 128 -5.59 23.43 11.04
N GLU A 129 -6.10 24.64 10.84
CA GLU A 129 -7.17 24.90 9.87
C GLU A 129 -6.66 24.70 8.43
N GLU A 130 -5.46 25.18 8.14
CA GLU A 130 -4.84 24.98 6.84
C GLU A 130 -4.51 23.51 6.59
N LEU A 131 -4.04 22.78 7.62
CA LEU A 131 -3.81 21.34 7.53
C LEU A 131 -5.08 20.58 7.11
N THR A 132 -6.19 20.79 7.83
CA THR A 132 -7.46 20.11 7.53
C THR A 132 -8.00 20.46 6.13
N ARG A 133 -7.83 21.71 5.69
CA ARG A 133 -8.25 22.15 4.36
C ARG A 133 -7.41 21.58 3.21
N LYS A 134 -6.12 21.34 3.44
CA LYS A 134 -5.19 20.78 2.43
C LYS A 134 -5.32 19.27 2.25
N LEU A 135 -5.78 18.55 3.28
CA LEU A 135 -6.00 17.12 3.18
C LEU A 135 -7.20 16.82 2.29
N ARG A 136 -7.01 15.91 1.34
CA ARG A 136 -8.06 15.47 0.41
C ARG A 136 -8.63 14.14 0.87
N ALA A 137 -9.82 14.17 1.46
CA ALA A 137 -10.51 12.96 1.88
C ALA A 137 -10.66 11.99 0.69
N HIS A 138 -10.56 10.68 0.95
CA HIS A 138 -10.63 9.58 -0.01
C HIS A 138 -9.48 9.51 -1.05
N ILE A 139 -8.57 10.50 -1.07
CA ILE A 139 -7.46 10.58 -2.01
C ILE A 139 -6.13 10.40 -1.29
N ASP A 140 -5.93 11.14 -0.20
CA ASP A 140 -4.65 11.16 0.49
C ASP A 140 -4.58 10.08 1.58
N GLY A 141 -3.56 9.22 1.50
CA GLY A 141 -3.00 8.57 2.66
C GLY A 141 -2.15 9.57 3.43
N VAL A 142 -2.13 9.45 4.75
CA VAL A 142 -1.46 10.41 5.63
C VAL A 142 -0.49 9.68 6.56
N ILE A 143 0.74 10.18 6.61
CA ILE A 143 1.74 9.80 7.61
C ILE A 143 1.94 10.98 8.53
N ILE A 144 1.96 10.73 9.83
CA ILE A 144 2.40 11.71 10.82
C ILE A 144 3.66 11.26 11.52
N ARG A 145 4.51 12.22 11.88
CA ARG A 145 5.73 11.99 12.65
C ARG A 145 5.93 13.10 13.69
N LYS A 146 6.31 12.72 14.91
CA LYS A 146 6.73 13.64 15.97
C LYS A 146 7.76 12.93 16.86
N GLY A 147 9.02 13.30 16.75
CA GLY A 147 10.11 12.58 17.40
C GLY A 147 10.19 11.12 16.96
N HIS A 148 10.04 10.18 17.88
CA HIS A 148 10.01 8.74 17.59
C HIS A 148 8.61 8.19 17.27
N ALA A 149 7.57 8.99 17.53
CA ALA A 149 6.19 8.59 17.25
C ALA A 149 5.90 8.74 15.76
N SER A 150 5.32 7.71 15.15
CA SER A 150 4.89 7.74 13.75
C SER A 150 3.71 6.80 13.55
N ALA A 151 2.78 7.22 12.70
CA ALA A 151 1.69 6.37 12.24
C ALA A 151 1.24 6.79 10.84
N THR A 152 0.52 5.90 10.18
CA THR A 152 -0.10 6.18 8.89
C THR A 152 -1.53 5.66 8.84
N PHE A 153 -2.35 6.32 8.03
CA PHE A 153 -3.61 5.83 7.52
C PHE A 153 -3.60 5.83 6.00
N LEU A 154 -4.09 4.74 5.41
CA LEU A 154 -4.36 4.63 3.98
C LEU A 154 -5.61 5.45 3.60
N PRO A 155 -5.79 5.81 2.32
CA PRO A 155 -6.97 6.56 1.87
C PRO A 155 -8.31 5.90 2.22
N GLN A 156 -8.41 4.56 2.27
CA GLN A 156 -9.64 3.85 2.63
C GLN A 156 -10.15 4.18 4.04
N VAL A 157 -9.28 4.62 4.95
CA VAL A 157 -9.69 5.00 6.31
C VAL A 157 -10.63 6.21 6.31
N TRP A 158 -10.61 7.03 5.25
CA TRP A 158 -11.56 8.14 5.08
C TRP A 158 -13.01 7.68 5.00
N GLU A 159 -13.29 6.45 4.57
CA GLU A 159 -14.66 5.90 4.55
C GLU A 159 -15.25 5.82 5.96
N GLN A 160 -14.42 5.47 6.95
CA GLN A 160 -14.83 5.36 8.34
C GLN A 160 -14.68 6.70 9.09
N LEU A 161 -13.71 7.52 8.69
CA LEU A 161 -13.36 8.80 9.33
C LEU A 161 -13.36 9.94 8.29
N PRO A 162 -14.52 10.32 7.74
CA PRO A 162 -14.60 11.30 6.63
C PRO A 162 -14.27 12.74 7.05
N GLN A 163 -14.26 13.03 8.36
CA GLN A 163 -13.94 14.36 8.88
C GLN A 163 -12.45 14.46 9.15
N PRO A 164 -11.71 15.42 8.54
CA PRO A 164 -10.26 15.56 8.72
C PRO A 164 -9.80 15.63 10.18
N GLU A 165 -10.56 16.32 11.02
CA GLU A 165 -10.25 16.46 12.45
C GLU A 165 -10.32 15.12 13.18
N LYS A 166 -11.32 14.29 12.88
CA LYS A 166 -11.47 12.95 13.46
C LYS A 166 -10.38 12.03 12.93
N PHE A 167 -10.14 12.08 11.62
CA PHE A 167 -9.09 11.31 10.97
C PHE A 167 -7.72 11.58 11.60
N LEU A 168 -7.33 12.85 11.73
CA LEU A 168 -6.08 13.27 12.35
C LEU A 168 -6.00 12.90 13.83
N SER A 169 -7.12 13.05 14.57
CA SER A 169 -7.18 12.70 16.00
C SER A 169 -6.94 11.19 16.21
N HIS A 170 -7.59 10.34 15.40
CA HIS A 170 -7.38 8.89 15.45
C HIS A 170 -5.99 8.49 14.98
N LEU A 171 -5.43 9.19 13.99
CA LEU A 171 -4.07 8.96 13.51
C LEU A 171 -3.03 9.31 14.59
N CYS A 172 -3.23 10.41 15.32
CA CYS A 172 -2.40 10.77 16.48
C CYS A 172 -2.46 9.69 17.56
N MET A 173 -3.65 9.22 17.93
CA MET A 173 -3.81 8.14 18.91
C MET A 173 -3.12 6.85 18.45
N LYS A 174 -3.20 6.51 17.17
CA LYS A 174 -2.46 5.37 16.58
C LYS A 174 -0.96 5.51 16.71
N ALA A 175 -0.43 6.75 16.64
CA ALA A 175 0.99 7.03 16.85
C ALA A 175 1.41 7.05 18.34
N GLY A 176 0.48 6.84 19.26
CA GLY A 176 0.73 6.97 20.70
C GLY A 176 0.80 8.43 21.18
N LEU A 177 0.28 9.37 20.39
CA LEU A 177 0.22 10.79 20.70
C LEU A 177 -1.17 11.18 21.25
N PRO A 178 -1.27 12.30 21.99
CA PRO A 178 -2.56 12.88 22.34
C PRO A 178 -3.42 13.13 21.07
N SER A 179 -4.73 12.92 21.17
CA SER A 179 -5.64 13.07 20.01
C SER A 179 -5.64 14.46 19.37
N TYR A 180 -5.21 15.48 20.12
CA TYR A 180 -5.13 16.88 19.67
C TYR A 180 -3.73 17.27 19.15
N ALA A 181 -2.74 16.36 19.15
CA ALA A 181 -1.36 16.67 18.76
C ALA A 181 -1.21 17.20 17.32
N TRP A 182 -2.17 16.90 16.45
CA TRP A 182 -2.21 17.45 15.09
C TRP A 182 -2.44 18.96 15.01
N LYS A 183 -2.86 19.60 16.13
CA LYS A 183 -2.99 21.06 16.22
C LYS A 183 -1.67 21.76 16.49
N ASP A 184 -0.64 21.02 16.87
CA ASP A 184 0.70 21.54 17.10
C ASP A 184 1.46 21.69 15.79
N GLN A 185 2.21 22.80 15.65
CA GLN A 185 3.03 23.05 14.46
C GLN A 185 4.26 22.14 14.34
N GLU A 186 4.58 21.37 15.36
CA GLU A 186 5.71 20.44 15.39
C GLU A 186 5.40 19.06 14.78
N LEU A 187 4.17 18.84 14.34
CA LEU A 187 3.80 17.57 13.71
C LEU A 187 4.20 17.60 12.24
N GLU A 188 5.12 16.74 11.85
CA GLU A 188 5.41 16.49 10.44
C GLU A 188 4.28 15.66 9.83
N VAL A 189 3.71 16.17 8.74
CA VAL A 189 2.63 15.50 8.00
C VAL A 189 3.08 15.24 6.58
N LEU A 190 3.03 13.98 6.14
CA LEU A 190 3.28 13.62 4.75
C LEU A 190 2.00 13.04 4.14
N THR A 191 1.80 13.27 2.87
CA THR A 191 0.69 12.69 2.10
C THR A 191 1.22 11.83 0.96
N TYR A 192 0.47 10.79 0.63
CA TYR A 192 0.72 9.92 -0.51
C TYR A 192 -0.61 9.47 -1.11
N GLN A 193 -0.57 8.94 -2.31
CA GLN A 193 -1.74 8.40 -2.99
C GLN A 193 -1.54 6.91 -3.24
N VAL A 194 -2.64 6.21 -3.50
CA VAL A 194 -2.64 4.77 -3.74
C VAL A 194 -3.42 4.48 -5.02
N GLN A 195 -2.83 3.65 -5.88
CA GLN A 195 -3.54 2.99 -6.97
C GLN A 195 -3.88 1.58 -6.53
N TYR A 196 -5.11 1.18 -6.75
CA TYR A 196 -5.62 -0.16 -6.43
C TYR A 196 -5.90 -0.91 -7.72
N PHE A 197 -5.52 -2.19 -7.75
CA PHE A 197 -5.81 -3.11 -8.83
C PHE A 197 -6.34 -4.40 -8.23
N GLU A 198 -7.54 -4.78 -8.63
CA GLU A 198 -8.21 -5.99 -8.14
C GLU A 198 -8.26 -7.04 -9.23
N GLU A 199 -8.30 -8.29 -8.82
CA GLU A 199 -8.46 -9.43 -9.71
C GLU A 199 -9.85 -9.40 -10.36
N LYS A 200 -9.91 -9.65 -11.69
CA LYS A 200 -11.16 -9.66 -12.50
C LYS A 200 -11.64 -11.07 -12.72
#